data_f7200968d2c713e37d01b026bcc642df
#
_entry.id   f7200968d2c713e37d01b026bcc642df
#
_cell.length_a   1.000
_cell.length_b   1.000
_cell.length_c   1.000
_cell.angle_alpha   90.00
_cell.angle_beta   90.00
_cell.angle_gamma   90.00
#
_symmetry.space_group_name_H-M   'P 1'
#
loop_
_entity.id
_entity.type
_entity.pdbx_description
1 polymer ?
#
loop_
_entity_poly.entity_id
_entity_poly.type
_entity_poly.pdbx_seq_one_letter_code
_entity_poly.pdbx_strand_id
1 'polypeptide(L)'
;MTVPGPTTQRYTERMAGNLLRLARQQRSWSQRQLADAAGVPVSTVARIESGARQPSLVTISRLLAAADLELRVRVEAYDDHDDVLDARRAALTSDQQAQHDRAFERTSQVLAAARQAATASP
;
A
#
# COMPACT_ATOMS: atom_id res chain seq x y z
N MET A 1 25.41 -9.60 0.47
CA MET A 1 24.25 -8.72 0.50
C MET A 1 23.12 -9.38 -0.29
N THR A 2 21.94 -9.52 0.30
CA THR A 2 20.81 -10.16 -0.34
C THR A 2 20.09 -9.15 -1.24
N VAL A 3 19.84 -9.53 -2.50
CA VAL A 3 19.05 -8.69 -3.43
C VAL A 3 17.59 -9.08 -3.30
N PRO A 4 16.66 -8.13 -3.15
CA PRO A 4 15.23 -8.43 -3.10
C PRO A 4 14.75 -9.14 -4.35
N GLY A 5 13.81 -10.07 -4.20
CA GLY A 5 13.17 -10.73 -5.32
C GLY A 5 12.29 -9.77 -6.15
N PRO A 6 11.86 -10.19 -7.35
CA PRO A 6 11.08 -9.34 -8.26
C PRO A 6 9.78 -8.79 -7.63
N THR A 7 9.11 -9.58 -6.82
CA THR A 7 7.87 -9.16 -6.16
C THR A 7 8.12 -8.06 -5.16
N THR A 8 9.13 -8.22 -4.29
CA THR A 8 9.52 -7.22 -3.30
C THR A 8 9.96 -5.92 -3.96
N GLN A 9 10.74 -5.99 -5.04
CA GLN A 9 11.20 -4.83 -5.77
C GLN A 9 10.03 -4.04 -6.37
N ARG A 10 9.12 -4.71 -7.07
CA ARG A 10 7.92 -4.05 -7.63
C ARG A 10 7.05 -3.41 -6.58
N TYR A 11 6.88 -4.07 -5.45
CA TYR A 11 6.14 -3.54 -4.32
C TYR A 11 6.78 -2.25 -3.80
N THR A 12 8.09 -2.26 -3.60
CA THR A 12 8.84 -1.08 -3.12
C THR A 12 8.75 0.09 -4.10
N GLU A 13 8.88 -0.17 -5.41
CA GLU A 13 8.79 0.87 -6.45
C GLU A 13 7.42 1.54 -6.50
N ARG A 14 6.34 0.83 -6.15
CA ARG A 14 4.97 1.35 -6.19
C ARG A 14 4.46 1.84 -4.85
N MET A 15 5.22 1.63 -3.79
CA MET A 15 4.76 1.89 -2.42
C MET A 15 4.29 3.34 -2.23
N ALA A 16 5.08 4.32 -2.64
CA ALA A 16 4.75 5.73 -2.45
C ALA A 16 3.43 6.11 -3.15
N GLY A 17 3.27 5.70 -4.41
CA GLY A 17 2.04 5.95 -5.15
C GLY A 17 0.82 5.30 -4.52
N ASN A 18 0.96 4.07 -4.04
CA ASN A 18 -0.11 3.34 -3.38
C ASN A 18 -0.48 3.98 -2.04
N LEU A 19 0.49 4.48 -1.27
CA LEU A 19 0.23 5.19 -0.02
C LEU A 19 -0.57 6.47 -0.25
N LEU A 20 -0.24 7.25 -1.29
CA LEU A 20 -1.01 8.46 -1.61
C LEU A 20 -2.43 8.14 -2.07
N ARG A 21 -2.62 7.11 -2.89
CA ARG A 21 -3.97 6.68 -3.29
C ARG A 21 -4.79 6.24 -2.09
N LEU A 22 -4.19 5.49 -1.18
CA LEU A 22 -4.84 5.05 0.06
C LEU A 22 -5.27 6.26 0.90
N ALA A 23 -4.39 7.24 1.07
CA ALA A 23 -4.70 8.47 1.80
C ALA A 23 -5.88 9.21 1.17
N ARG A 24 -5.89 9.36 -0.15
CA ARG A 24 -7.00 10.01 -0.86
C ARG A 24 -8.30 9.23 -0.70
N GLN A 25 -8.26 7.91 -0.84
CA GLN A 25 -9.44 7.06 -0.69
C GLN A 25 -10.06 7.18 0.69
N GLN A 26 -9.25 7.21 1.72
CA GLN A 26 -9.74 7.36 3.10
C GLN A 26 -10.42 8.71 3.34
N ARG A 27 -9.99 9.74 2.63
CA ARG A 27 -10.58 11.10 2.73
C ARG A 27 -11.62 11.40 1.64
N SER A 28 -11.78 10.50 0.67
CA SER A 28 -12.58 10.73 -0.54
C SER A 28 -12.10 11.96 -1.32
N TRP A 29 -10.79 12.14 -1.41
CA TRP A 29 -10.15 13.28 -2.06
C TRP A 29 -9.68 12.97 -3.46
N SER A 30 -9.75 14.00 -4.32
CA SER A 30 -9.05 14.01 -5.60
C SER A 30 -7.54 14.25 -5.39
N GLN A 31 -6.73 14.06 -6.44
CA GLN A 31 -5.32 14.44 -6.42
C GLN A 31 -5.14 15.93 -6.08
N ARG A 32 -5.99 16.78 -6.64
CA ARG A 32 -5.95 18.22 -6.38
C ARG A 32 -6.25 18.55 -4.91
N GLN A 33 -7.23 17.88 -4.33
CA GLN A 33 -7.55 18.11 -2.92
C GLN A 33 -6.40 17.73 -1.99
N LEU A 34 -5.74 16.60 -2.25
CA LEU A 34 -4.55 16.22 -1.48
C LEU A 34 -3.41 17.23 -1.70
N ALA A 35 -3.16 17.63 -2.94
CA ALA A 35 -2.13 18.60 -3.27
C ALA A 35 -2.36 19.92 -2.56
N ASP A 36 -3.59 20.44 -2.59
CA ASP A 36 -3.97 21.69 -1.92
C ASP A 36 -3.77 21.59 -0.40
N ALA A 37 -4.22 20.49 0.21
CA ALA A 37 -4.06 20.27 1.65
C ALA A 37 -2.59 20.18 2.06
N ALA A 38 -1.73 19.61 1.22
CA ALA A 38 -0.30 19.45 1.49
C ALA A 38 0.53 20.66 1.06
N GLY A 39 -0.06 21.63 0.33
CA GLY A 39 0.67 22.79 -0.16
C GLY A 39 1.68 22.47 -1.27
N VAL A 40 1.38 21.48 -2.11
CA VAL A 40 2.23 21.08 -3.24
C VAL A 40 1.47 21.19 -4.56
N PRO A 41 2.17 21.29 -5.70
CA PRO A 41 1.49 21.22 -7.00
C PRO A 41 0.78 19.88 -7.22
N VAL A 42 -0.37 19.90 -7.89
CA VAL A 42 -1.10 18.67 -8.21
C VAL A 42 -0.27 17.73 -9.08
N SER A 43 0.61 18.26 -9.93
CA SER A 43 1.54 17.46 -10.73
C SER A 43 2.49 16.61 -9.87
N THR A 44 2.85 17.10 -8.70
CA THR A 44 3.68 16.34 -7.75
C THR A 44 2.94 15.09 -7.28
N VAL A 45 1.70 15.21 -6.86
CA VAL A 45 0.87 14.08 -6.45
C VAL A 45 0.68 13.10 -7.61
N ALA A 46 0.33 13.61 -8.80
CA ALA A 46 0.12 12.77 -9.98
C ALA A 46 1.38 11.98 -10.36
N ARG A 47 2.56 12.59 -10.32
CA ARG A 47 3.83 11.91 -10.65
C ARG A 47 4.21 10.85 -9.62
N ILE A 48 3.96 11.10 -8.35
CA ILE A 48 4.22 10.11 -7.31
C ILE A 48 3.28 8.90 -7.49
N GLU A 49 2.01 9.15 -7.72
CA GLU A 49 1.03 8.07 -7.90
C GLU A 49 1.28 7.25 -9.16
N SER A 50 1.78 7.85 -10.23
CA SER A 50 2.14 7.14 -11.46
C SER A 50 3.47 6.39 -11.38
N GLY A 51 4.28 6.63 -10.35
CA GLY A 51 5.62 6.08 -10.22
C GLY A 51 6.70 6.86 -10.97
N ALA A 52 6.34 7.96 -11.63
CA ALA A 52 7.31 8.80 -12.35
C ALA A 52 8.27 9.54 -11.41
N ARG A 53 7.88 9.70 -10.15
CA ARG A 53 8.70 10.34 -9.11
C ARG A 53 8.69 9.49 -7.84
N GLN A 54 9.89 9.23 -7.31
CA GLN A 54 10.08 8.58 -6.01
C GLN A 54 10.38 9.66 -4.97
N PRO A 55 9.44 9.97 -4.07
CA PRO A 55 9.65 11.00 -3.06
C PRO A 55 10.52 10.49 -1.92
N SER A 56 11.12 11.42 -1.18
CA SER A 56 11.77 11.08 0.09
C SER A 56 10.75 10.66 1.14
N LEU A 57 11.21 9.99 2.18
CA LEU A 57 10.35 9.64 3.32
C LEU A 57 9.76 10.89 3.99
N VAL A 58 10.52 11.98 4.04
CA VAL A 58 10.03 13.25 4.58
C VAL A 58 8.88 13.79 3.75
N THR A 59 8.99 13.76 2.43
CA THR A 59 7.93 14.22 1.52
C THR A 59 6.67 13.36 1.68
N ILE A 60 6.80 12.05 1.69
CA ILE A 60 5.67 11.14 1.90
C ILE A 60 5.01 11.38 3.26
N SER A 61 5.80 11.54 4.31
CA SER A 61 5.29 11.82 5.66
C SER A 61 4.45 13.09 5.69
N ARG A 62 4.89 14.15 5.01
CA ARG A 62 4.15 15.42 4.92
C ARG A 62 2.84 15.27 4.15
N LEU A 63 2.86 14.56 3.04
CA LEU A 63 1.65 14.30 2.24
C LEU A 63 0.62 13.50 3.03
N LEU A 64 1.05 12.47 3.75
CA LEU A 64 0.16 11.67 4.59
C LEU A 64 -0.38 12.49 5.77
N ALA A 65 0.44 13.33 6.39
CA ALA A 65 0.01 14.20 7.48
C ALA A 65 -1.08 15.18 7.03
N ALA A 66 -1.05 15.66 5.80
CA ALA A 66 -2.09 16.50 5.25
C ALA A 66 -3.46 15.80 5.20
N ALA A 67 -3.48 14.47 5.16
CA ALA A 67 -4.69 13.63 5.21
C ALA A 67 -4.96 13.08 6.61
N ASP A 68 -4.34 13.63 7.65
CA ASP A 68 -4.41 13.15 9.04
C ASP A 68 -3.93 11.71 9.21
N LEU A 69 -2.95 11.31 8.42
CA LEU A 69 -2.32 10.00 8.48
C LEU A 69 -0.86 10.11 8.91
N GLU A 70 -0.36 9.06 9.52
CA GLU A 70 1.03 8.98 9.97
C GLU A 70 1.76 7.87 9.24
N LEU A 71 2.95 8.19 8.71
CA LEU A 71 3.84 7.20 8.13
C LEU A 71 4.59 6.48 9.25
N ARG A 72 4.46 5.15 9.29
CA ARG A 72 5.24 4.30 10.17
C ARG A 72 6.01 3.30 9.34
N VAL A 73 7.31 3.17 9.61
CA VAL A 73 8.21 2.29 8.87
C VAL A 73 8.85 1.31 9.83
N ARG A 74 8.86 0.04 9.45
CA ARG A 74 9.54 -1.02 10.20
C ARG A 74 10.63 -1.62 9.33
N VAL A 75 11.75 -1.95 9.96
CA VAL A 75 12.83 -2.69 9.33
C VAL A 75 12.86 -4.07 9.97
N GLU A 76 12.75 -5.09 9.14
CA GLU A 76 12.75 -6.49 9.57
C GLU A 76 13.80 -7.26 8.78
N ALA A 77 14.15 -8.46 9.25
CA ALA A 77 15.02 -9.34 8.49
C ALA A 77 14.37 -9.68 7.14
N TYR A 78 15.19 -9.76 6.08
CA TYR A 78 14.70 -10.14 4.76
C TYR A 78 14.02 -11.50 4.80
N ASP A 79 12.83 -11.57 4.20
CA ASP A 79 12.04 -12.77 4.09
C ASP A 79 11.58 -12.93 2.62
N ASP A 80 11.90 -14.07 2.03
CA ASP A 80 11.52 -14.42 0.66
C ASP A 80 10.14 -15.09 0.57
N HIS A 81 9.38 -15.07 1.65
CA HIS A 81 8.09 -15.74 1.77
C HIS A 81 7.11 -15.37 0.66
N ASP A 82 7.05 -14.10 0.29
CA ASP A 82 6.15 -13.64 -0.77
C ASP A 82 6.54 -14.20 -2.14
N ASP A 83 7.84 -14.28 -2.44
CA ASP A 83 8.33 -14.87 -3.69
C ASP A 83 8.03 -16.37 -3.73
N VAL A 84 8.16 -17.07 -2.61
CA VAL A 84 7.82 -18.49 -2.47
C VAL A 84 6.32 -18.71 -2.64
N LEU A 85 5.48 -17.86 -2.05
CA LEU A 85 4.02 -17.94 -2.21
C LEU A 85 3.60 -17.70 -3.67
N ASP A 86 4.19 -16.72 -4.35
CA ASP A 86 3.92 -16.45 -5.76
C ASP A 86 4.29 -17.66 -6.63
N ALA A 87 5.44 -18.29 -6.37
CA ALA A 87 5.88 -19.47 -7.09
C ALA A 87 4.92 -20.66 -6.87
N ARG A 88 4.46 -20.86 -5.63
CA ARG A 88 3.47 -21.89 -5.29
C ARG A 88 2.14 -21.65 -5.97
N ARG A 89 1.68 -20.39 -5.99
CA ARG A 89 0.45 -19.99 -6.65
C ARG A 89 0.49 -20.25 -8.14
N ALA A 90 1.60 -19.93 -8.80
CA ALA A 90 1.80 -20.19 -10.22
C ALA A 90 1.77 -21.69 -10.56
N ALA A 91 2.12 -22.58 -9.60
CA ALA A 91 2.09 -24.03 -9.77
C ALA A 91 0.71 -24.66 -9.47
N LEU A 92 -0.25 -23.90 -8.92
CA LEU A 92 -1.59 -24.39 -8.61
C LEU A 92 -2.46 -24.47 -9.85
N THR A 93 -3.46 -25.38 -9.82
CA THR A 93 -4.53 -25.39 -10.83
C THR A 93 -5.43 -24.16 -10.65
N SER A 94 -6.20 -23.81 -11.69
CA SER A 94 -7.13 -22.68 -11.64
C SER A 94 -8.10 -22.77 -10.46
N ASP A 95 -8.64 -23.96 -10.17
CA ASP A 95 -9.55 -24.17 -9.05
C ASP A 95 -8.87 -23.98 -7.70
N GLN A 96 -7.64 -24.48 -7.57
CA GLN A 96 -6.84 -24.31 -6.35
C GLN A 96 -6.47 -22.84 -6.12
N GLN A 97 -6.13 -22.10 -7.19
CA GLN A 97 -5.88 -20.66 -7.11
C GLN A 97 -7.13 -19.92 -6.65
N ALA A 98 -8.29 -20.23 -7.22
CA ALA A 98 -9.54 -19.59 -6.83
C ALA A 98 -9.90 -19.86 -5.35
N GLN A 99 -9.65 -21.06 -4.85
CA GLN A 99 -9.86 -21.38 -3.44
C GLN A 99 -8.91 -20.61 -2.53
N HIS A 100 -7.65 -20.51 -2.91
CA HIS A 100 -6.62 -19.76 -2.18
C HIS A 100 -6.97 -18.28 -2.09
N ASP A 101 -7.38 -17.68 -3.20
CA ASP A 101 -7.73 -16.27 -3.28
C ASP A 101 -8.98 -15.97 -2.42
N ARG A 102 -9.99 -16.84 -2.45
CA ARG A 102 -11.17 -16.68 -1.60
C ARG A 102 -10.85 -16.77 -0.11
N ALA A 103 -9.96 -17.67 0.28
CA ALA A 103 -9.53 -17.78 1.68
C ALA A 103 -8.79 -16.51 2.15
N PHE A 104 -7.90 -15.97 1.33
CA PHE A 104 -7.20 -14.73 1.62
C PHE A 104 -8.14 -13.55 1.74
N GLU A 105 -9.10 -13.42 0.83
CA GLU A 105 -10.09 -12.34 0.85
C GLU A 105 -10.97 -12.40 2.10
N ARG A 106 -11.42 -13.59 2.50
CA ARG A 106 -12.20 -13.76 3.74
C ARG A 106 -11.41 -13.32 4.98
N THR A 107 -10.15 -13.66 5.06
CA THR A 107 -9.29 -13.24 6.17
C THR A 107 -9.15 -11.71 6.20
N SER A 108 -8.95 -11.09 5.04
CA SER A 108 -8.84 -9.62 4.93
C SER A 108 -10.13 -8.93 5.36
N GLN A 109 -11.30 -9.48 4.98
CA GLN A 109 -12.60 -8.94 5.38
C GLN A 109 -12.83 -9.03 6.88
N VAL A 110 -12.46 -10.16 7.51
CA VAL A 110 -12.56 -10.33 8.96
C VAL A 110 -11.70 -9.31 9.70
N LEU A 111 -10.48 -9.07 9.25
CA LEU A 111 -9.59 -8.09 9.85
C LEU A 111 -10.13 -6.66 9.68
N ALA A 112 -10.69 -6.34 8.53
CA ALA A 112 -11.30 -5.03 8.28
C ALA A 112 -12.53 -4.81 9.18
N ALA A 113 -13.38 -5.81 9.35
CA ALA A 113 -14.55 -5.76 10.23
C ALA A 113 -14.13 -5.58 11.70
N ALA A 114 -13.08 -6.27 12.13
CA ALA A 114 -12.54 -6.13 13.50
C ALA A 114 -12.01 -4.72 13.75
N ARG A 115 -11.34 -4.11 12.77
CA ARG A 115 -10.88 -2.70 12.88
C ARG A 115 -12.04 -1.74 13.00
N GLN A 116 -13.08 -1.90 12.18
CA GLN A 116 -14.28 -1.06 12.25
C GLN A 116 -14.98 -1.18 13.60
N ALA A 117 -15.12 -2.38 14.14
CA ALA A 117 -15.70 -2.59 15.46
C ALA A 117 -14.87 -1.93 16.56
N ALA A 118 -13.54 -1.97 16.48
CA ALA A 118 -12.65 -1.32 17.45
C ALA A 118 -12.75 0.21 17.40
N THR A 119 -12.95 0.80 16.22
CA THR A 119 -13.07 2.26 16.07
C THR A 119 -14.47 2.78 16.37
N ALA A 120 -15.50 1.93 16.33
CA ALA A 120 -16.88 2.28 16.61
C ALA A 120 -17.21 2.32 18.11
N SER A 121 -16.35 1.81 18.98
CA SER A 121 -16.55 1.84 20.43
C SER A 121 -16.37 3.27 20.97
N PRO A 122 -17.31 3.76 21.76
CA PRO A 122 -17.21 5.08 22.39
C PRO A 122 -16.13 5.14 23.45
#